data_60eab5346c1e9e8be9a6b013130e124f
#
_entry.id   60eab5346c1e9e8be9a6b013130e124f
#
_cell.length_a   1.000
_cell.length_b   1.000
_cell.length_c   1.000
_cell.angle_alpha   90.00
_cell.angle_beta   90.00
_cell.angle_gamma   90.00
#
_symmetry.space_group_name_H-M   'P 1'
#
loop_
_entity.id
_entity.type
_entity.pdbx_description
1 polymer ?
#
loop_
_entity_poly.entity_id
_entity_poly.type
_entity_poly.pdbx_seq_one_letter_code
_entity_poly.pdbx_strand_id
1 'polypeptide(L)'
;MILNSERVDTVELLDNIPEELRRRPQWVVWKYEERDGKPTKVPYIAGGVGRAKSTDLMTWRTFSEAVAALKASPGRFDGIGFVFCSADPFVGVDLDECLDSETGELEEWAQKIIDGFKDVVLLEVSPSGCGIHLITRGVCKDGVNTKAMEVYGQDRYFTVTGAKL
;
A
#
# COMPACT_ATOMS: atom_id res chain seq x y z
N MET A 1 0.77 12.90 -24.80
CA MET A 1 1.94 11.99 -24.91
C MET A 1 2.91 12.21 -23.75
N ILE A 2 2.42 12.10 -22.50
CA ILE A 2 3.19 12.31 -21.25
C ILE A 2 3.08 11.08 -20.31
N LEU A 3 2.59 9.94 -20.81
CA LEU A 3 2.16 8.81 -19.97
C LEU A 3 3.18 7.67 -19.80
N ASN A 4 4.37 7.74 -20.39
CA ASN A 4 5.33 6.63 -20.31
C ASN A 4 6.46 6.80 -19.28
N SER A 5 6.78 8.03 -18.84
CA SER A 5 7.87 8.25 -17.88
C SER A 5 7.43 7.96 -16.43
N GLU A 6 6.22 8.36 -16.03
CA GLU A 6 5.75 8.20 -14.65
C GLU A 6 5.54 6.73 -14.23
N ARG A 7 5.29 5.82 -15.19
CA ARG A 7 5.08 4.39 -14.89
C ARG A 7 6.34 3.56 -14.78
N VAL A 8 7.36 3.92 -15.52
CA VAL A 8 8.69 3.28 -15.39
C VAL A 8 9.23 3.57 -14.00
N ASP A 9 9.11 4.81 -13.55
CA ASP A 9 9.53 5.23 -12.21
C ASP A 9 8.78 4.48 -11.10
N THR A 10 7.48 4.22 -11.28
CA THR A 10 6.67 3.49 -10.29
C THR A 10 7.14 2.05 -10.10
N VAL A 11 7.51 1.35 -11.16
CA VAL A 11 7.98 -0.04 -11.05
C VAL A 11 9.38 -0.12 -10.43
N GLU A 12 10.26 0.82 -10.75
CA GLU A 12 11.61 0.90 -10.15
C GLU A 12 11.54 1.16 -8.64
N LEU A 13 10.56 1.96 -8.19
CA LEU A 13 10.36 2.22 -6.76
C LEU A 13 10.00 0.96 -5.96
N LEU A 14 9.40 -0.06 -6.60
CA LEU A 14 9.03 -1.30 -5.92
C LEU A 14 10.26 -2.08 -5.40
N ASP A 15 11.45 -1.84 -5.94
CA ASP A 15 12.69 -2.42 -5.43
C ASP A 15 13.05 -1.90 -4.02
N ASN A 16 12.49 -0.76 -3.62
CA ASN A 16 12.65 -0.22 -2.27
C ASN A 16 11.84 -0.96 -1.20
N ILE A 17 10.91 -1.83 -1.60
CA ILE A 17 10.08 -2.59 -0.66
C ILE A 17 10.96 -3.62 0.06
N PRO A 18 10.95 -3.66 1.41
CA PRO A 18 11.77 -4.57 2.18
C PRO A 18 11.54 -6.04 1.85
N GLU A 19 12.63 -6.82 1.85
CA GLU A 19 12.60 -8.24 1.49
C GLU A 19 11.65 -9.05 2.37
N GLU A 20 11.53 -8.72 3.65
CA GLU A 20 10.63 -9.41 4.57
C GLU A 20 9.15 -9.30 4.18
N LEU A 21 8.73 -8.20 3.54
CA LEU A 21 7.42 -8.07 2.94
C LEU A 21 7.34 -8.82 1.60
N ARG A 22 8.38 -8.69 0.76
CA ARG A 22 8.43 -9.34 -0.55
C ARG A 22 8.38 -10.86 -0.48
N ARG A 23 8.90 -11.47 0.58
CA ARG A 23 8.85 -12.93 0.81
C ARG A 23 7.46 -13.47 1.14
N ARG A 24 6.52 -12.60 1.53
CA ARG A 24 5.17 -13.00 1.87
C ARG A 24 4.30 -13.17 0.63
N PRO A 25 3.50 -14.25 0.52
CA PRO A 25 2.54 -14.43 -0.58
C PRO A 25 1.23 -13.69 -0.29
N GLN A 26 1.31 -12.41 0.07
CA GLN A 26 0.21 -11.56 0.54
C GLN A 26 0.01 -10.34 -0.36
N TRP A 27 0.27 -10.49 -1.67
CA TRP A 27 0.24 -9.39 -2.63
C TRP A 27 -0.95 -9.48 -3.56
N VAL A 28 -1.45 -8.30 -3.94
CA VAL A 28 -2.51 -8.09 -4.92
C VAL A 28 -2.09 -7.00 -5.88
N VAL A 29 -2.76 -6.86 -7.01
CA VAL A 29 -2.75 -5.64 -7.83
C VAL A 29 -4.00 -4.83 -7.54
N TRP A 30 -3.99 -3.53 -7.81
CA TRP A 30 -5.15 -2.69 -7.59
C TRP A 30 -5.32 -1.65 -8.70
N LYS A 31 -6.53 -1.13 -8.82
CA LYS A 31 -6.84 0.03 -9.67
C LYS A 31 -7.92 0.90 -9.04
N TYR A 32 -7.98 2.15 -9.49
CA TYR A 32 -9.10 3.02 -9.16
C TYR A 32 -10.36 2.58 -9.91
N GLU A 33 -11.46 2.51 -9.19
CA GLU A 33 -12.81 2.40 -9.72
C GLU A 33 -13.68 3.48 -9.08
N GLU A 34 -14.63 4.01 -9.85
CA GLU A 34 -15.63 4.89 -9.29
C GLU A 34 -16.70 4.06 -8.55
N ARG A 35 -16.92 4.39 -7.29
CA ARG A 35 -18.00 3.83 -6.47
C ARG A 35 -18.72 4.98 -5.76
N ASP A 36 -20.03 5.08 -5.97
CA ASP A 36 -20.85 6.13 -5.37
C ASP A 36 -20.29 7.55 -5.63
N GLY A 37 -19.78 7.78 -6.85
CA GLY A 37 -19.18 9.05 -7.26
C GLY A 37 -17.81 9.36 -6.65
N LYS A 38 -17.15 8.36 -6.03
CA LYS A 38 -15.81 8.51 -5.42
C LYS A 38 -14.82 7.52 -6.00
N PRO A 39 -13.57 7.95 -6.27
CA PRO A 39 -12.51 7.05 -6.66
C PRO A 39 -12.16 6.11 -5.49
N THR A 40 -12.24 4.82 -5.73
CA THR A 40 -11.96 3.77 -4.74
C THR A 40 -10.86 2.85 -5.27
N LYS A 41 -9.89 2.54 -4.44
CA LYS A 41 -8.82 1.60 -4.76
C LYS A 41 -9.32 0.17 -4.58
N VAL A 42 -9.49 -0.56 -5.66
CA VAL A 42 -10.09 -1.91 -5.67
C VAL A 42 -9.02 -2.95 -5.95
N PRO A 43 -8.86 -3.98 -5.07
CA PRO A 43 -7.86 -5.02 -5.24
C PRO A 43 -8.32 -6.09 -6.24
N TYR A 44 -7.35 -6.63 -7.00
CA TYR A 44 -7.53 -7.68 -7.99
C TYR A 44 -6.50 -8.79 -7.80
N ILE A 45 -6.85 -9.98 -8.26
CA ILE A 45 -5.97 -11.14 -8.25
C ILE A 45 -4.87 -10.92 -9.29
N ALA A 46 -3.62 -10.87 -8.86
CA ALA A 46 -2.48 -10.71 -9.77
C ALA A 46 -2.35 -11.93 -10.70
N GLY A 47 -2.33 -11.69 -12.01
CA GLY A 47 -2.25 -12.75 -13.02
C GLY A 47 -3.48 -13.68 -13.09
N GLY A 48 -4.53 -13.37 -12.34
CA GLY A 48 -5.78 -14.12 -12.30
C GLY A 48 -6.97 -13.34 -12.83
N VAL A 49 -8.16 -13.84 -12.55
CA VAL A 49 -9.43 -13.23 -12.94
C VAL A 49 -10.21 -12.82 -11.69
N GLY A 50 -10.72 -11.58 -11.69
CA GLY A 50 -11.61 -11.07 -10.67
C GLY A 50 -10.92 -10.31 -9.55
N ARG A 51 -11.76 -9.83 -8.62
CA ARG A 51 -11.32 -9.04 -7.48
C ARG A 51 -10.68 -9.92 -6.42
N ALA A 52 -9.64 -9.41 -5.79
CA ALA A 52 -9.08 -10.00 -4.60
C ALA A 52 -9.89 -9.60 -3.35
N LYS A 53 -9.79 -10.39 -2.30
CA LYS A 53 -10.43 -10.14 -1.01
C LYS A 53 -9.37 -10.13 0.09
N SER A 54 -9.39 -9.15 0.96
CA SER A 54 -8.48 -9.05 2.11
C SER A 54 -8.69 -10.14 3.17
N THR A 55 -9.77 -10.90 3.06
CA THR A 55 -10.14 -12.00 3.96
C THR A 55 -10.00 -13.39 3.32
N ASP A 56 -9.53 -13.48 2.08
CA ASP A 56 -9.41 -14.72 1.34
C ASP A 56 -8.00 -14.89 0.75
N LEU A 57 -7.19 -15.67 1.44
CA LEU A 57 -5.79 -15.93 1.07
C LEU A 57 -5.63 -16.60 -0.32
N MET A 58 -6.67 -17.26 -0.83
CA MET A 58 -6.64 -17.85 -2.16
C MET A 58 -6.61 -16.80 -3.28
N THR A 59 -6.95 -15.56 -2.96
CA THR A 59 -6.93 -14.44 -3.90
C THR A 59 -5.62 -13.63 -3.88
N TRP A 60 -4.68 -13.97 -2.96
CA TRP A 60 -3.38 -13.30 -2.88
C TRP A 60 -2.32 -14.05 -3.69
N ARG A 61 -1.25 -13.37 -4.01
CA ARG A 61 -0.13 -13.91 -4.82
C ARG A 61 1.20 -13.49 -4.22
N THR A 62 2.27 -14.02 -4.79
CA THR A 62 3.63 -13.61 -4.46
C THR A 62 3.91 -12.19 -4.95
N PHE A 63 4.90 -11.53 -4.38
CA PHE A 63 5.37 -10.23 -4.83
C PHE A 63 5.76 -10.25 -6.33
N SER A 64 6.50 -11.28 -6.76
CA SER A 64 6.92 -11.42 -8.15
C SER A 64 5.73 -11.54 -9.12
N GLU A 65 4.68 -12.27 -8.74
CA GLU A 65 3.46 -12.38 -9.55
C GLU A 65 2.71 -11.05 -9.63
N ALA A 66 2.63 -10.30 -8.52
CA ALA A 66 2.02 -8.97 -8.51
C ALA A 66 2.76 -7.98 -9.41
N VAL A 67 4.09 -7.92 -9.30
CA VAL A 67 4.93 -7.07 -10.16
C VAL A 67 4.83 -7.49 -11.63
N ALA A 68 4.86 -8.80 -11.91
CA ALA A 68 4.71 -9.31 -13.27
C ALA A 68 3.35 -8.92 -13.89
N ALA A 69 2.26 -9.03 -13.12
CA ALA A 69 0.93 -8.64 -13.58
C ALA A 69 0.82 -7.13 -13.87
N LEU A 70 1.46 -6.30 -13.03
CA LEU A 70 1.53 -4.85 -13.25
C LEU A 70 2.28 -4.51 -14.54
N LYS A 71 3.41 -5.17 -14.80
CA LYS A 71 4.25 -4.96 -15.98
C LYS A 71 3.60 -5.48 -17.28
N ALA A 72 2.94 -6.62 -17.22
CA ALA A 72 2.37 -7.31 -18.40
C ALA A 72 1.23 -6.55 -19.06
N SER A 73 0.52 -5.71 -18.30
CA SER A 73 -0.65 -4.98 -18.80
C SER A 73 -0.58 -3.50 -18.39
N PRO A 74 0.30 -2.71 -19.06
CA PRO A 74 0.42 -1.28 -18.79
C PRO A 74 -0.95 -0.60 -18.93
N GLY A 75 -1.36 0.16 -17.93
CA GLY A 75 -2.65 0.86 -17.94
C GLY A 75 -3.83 0.08 -17.36
N ARG A 76 -3.66 -1.20 -17.08
CA ARG A 76 -4.73 -2.01 -16.50
C ARG A 76 -4.84 -1.84 -14.98
N PHE A 77 -3.70 -1.74 -14.31
CA PHE A 77 -3.62 -1.58 -12.85
C PHE A 77 -2.81 -0.34 -12.50
N ASP A 78 -3.13 0.26 -11.38
CA ASP A 78 -2.47 1.46 -10.87
C ASP A 78 -1.31 1.14 -9.91
N GLY A 79 -1.24 -0.09 -9.38
CA GLY A 79 -0.14 -0.52 -8.54
C GLY A 79 -0.35 -1.89 -7.90
N ILE A 80 0.49 -2.18 -6.92
CA ILE A 80 0.41 -3.39 -6.10
C ILE A 80 0.00 -3.05 -4.67
N GLY A 81 -0.47 -4.04 -3.93
CA GLY A 81 -0.87 -3.88 -2.54
C GLY A 81 -0.48 -5.09 -1.69
N PHE A 82 -0.25 -4.83 -0.41
CA PHE A 82 0.05 -5.85 0.60
C PHE A 82 -1.16 -6.09 1.49
N VAL A 83 -1.54 -7.34 1.68
CA VAL A 83 -2.67 -7.74 2.51
C VAL A 83 -2.19 -8.11 3.91
N PHE A 84 -2.73 -7.45 4.94
CA PHE A 84 -2.47 -7.81 6.33
C PHE A 84 -3.36 -8.96 6.77
N CYS A 85 -2.78 -9.91 7.48
CA CYS A 85 -3.51 -11.04 8.07
C CYS A 85 -3.03 -11.34 9.48
N SER A 86 -3.85 -12.07 10.25
CA SER A 86 -3.53 -12.42 11.64
C SER A 86 -2.30 -13.32 11.80
N ALA A 87 -1.84 -13.95 10.70
CA ALA A 87 -0.68 -14.84 10.70
C ALA A 87 0.65 -14.13 10.44
N ASP A 88 0.63 -12.85 10.07
CA ASP A 88 1.85 -12.06 9.90
C ASP A 88 2.13 -11.18 11.13
N PRO A 89 3.36 -10.71 11.31
CA PRO A 89 3.74 -9.85 12.43
C PRO A 89 3.61 -8.35 12.10
N PHE A 90 2.79 -7.96 11.13
CA PHE A 90 2.76 -6.59 10.64
C PHE A 90 1.50 -5.83 11.01
N VAL A 91 1.68 -4.54 11.23
CA VAL A 91 0.61 -3.57 11.43
C VAL A 91 0.81 -2.43 10.44
N GLY A 92 -0.25 -2.07 9.73
CA GLY A 92 -0.29 -0.93 8.83
C GLY A 92 -0.88 0.29 9.51
N VAL A 93 -0.24 1.44 9.31
CA VAL A 93 -0.70 2.76 9.74
C VAL A 93 -0.82 3.64 8.51
N ASP A 94 -2.01 4.17 8.27
CA ASP A 94 -2.30 5.11 7.18
C ASP A 94 -2.58 6.48 7.78
N LEU A 95 -1.78 7.47 7.39
CA LEU A 95 -1.91 8.87 7.79
C LEU A 95 -2.32 9.70 6.59
N ASP A 96 -3.55 10.19 6.60
CA ASP A 96 -4.12 10.95 5.50
C ASP A 96 -3.83 12.46 5.62
N GLU A 97 -3.69 13.11 4.46
CA GLU A 97 -3.58 14.57 4.33
C GLU A 97 -2.53 15.20 5.28
N CYS A 98 -1.39 14.53 5.44
CA CYS A 98 -0.33 14.94 6.36
C CYS A 98 0.97 15.37 5.68
N LEU A 99 1.05 15.26 4.36
CA LEU A 99 2.22 15.59 3.56
C LEU A 99 1.86 16.64 2.51
N ASP A 100 2.61 17.73 2.47
CA ASP A 100 2.54 18.68 1.37
C ASP A 100 3.23 18.11 0.14
N SER A 101 2.47 17.84 -0.92
CA SER A 101 2.97 17.18 -2.14
C SER A 101 3.90 18.08 -2.97
N GLU A 102 3.92 19.40 -2.75
CA GLU A 102 4.78 20.34 -3.47
C GLU A 102 6.11 20.55 -2.75
N THR A 103 6.07 20.70 -1.43
CA THR A 103 7.26 21.00 -0.61
C THR A 103 7.88 19.75 0.01
N GLY A 104 7.12 18.65 0.15
CA GLY A 104 7.53 17.47 0.89
C GLY A 104 7.51 17.65 2.41
N GLU A 105 6.95 18.76 2.91
CA GLU A 105 6.85 19.01 4.34
C GLU A 105 5.77 18.13 4.98
N LEU A 106 6.15 17.51 6.09
CA LEU A 106 5.27 16.65 6.88
C LEU A 106 4.66 17.47 8.03
N GLU A 107 3.35 17.30 8.24
CA GLU A 107 2.65 17.89 9.36
C GLU A 107 3.22 17.41 10.71
N GLU A 108 3.36 18.31 11.67
CA GLU A 108 3.98 18.02 12.97
C GLU A 108 3.30 16.87 13.73
N TRP A 109 1.96 16.77 13.62
CA TRP A 109 1.21 15.69 14.27
C TRP A 109 1.55 14.33 13.70
N ALA A 110 1.75 14.24 12.38
CA ALA A 110 2.12 12.99 11.70
C ALA A 110 3.56 12.61 12.04
N GLN A 111 4.48 13.56 12.08
CA GLN A 111 5.86 13.34 12.51
C GLN A 111 5.91 12.74 13.94
N LYS A 112 5.13 13.29 14.87
CA LYS A 112 5.05 12.77 16.25
C LYS A 112 4.54 11.34 16.31
N ILE A 113 3.57 10.99 15.46
CA ILE A 113 3.05 9.62 15.36
C ILE A 113 4.14 8.70 14.82
N ILE A 114 4.80 9.07 13.72
CA ILE A 114 5.88 8.28 13.11
C ILE A 114 7.02 8.05 14.11
N ASP A 115 7.46 9.08 14.83
CA ASP A 115 8.53 9.01 15.82
C ASP A 115 8.20 8.10 17.01
N GLY A 116 6.92 7.84 17.25
CA GLY A 116 6.45 6.91 18.27
C GLY A 116 6.69 5.43 17.95
N PHE A 117 6.87 5.09 16.67
CA PHE A 117 7.12 3.71 16.24
C PHE A 117 8.61 3.39 16.24
N LYS A 118 8.99 2.27 16.85
CA LYS A 118 10.41 1.85 17.00
C LYS A 118 10.84 0.78 16.02
N ASP A 119 9.91 -0.02 15.53
CA ASP A 119 10.20 -1.19 14.69
C ASP A 119 9.55 -1.05 13.30
N VAL A 120 9.86 0.07 12.65
CA VAL A 120 9.32 0.40 11.33
C VAL A 120 9.98 -0.48 10.26
N VAL A 121 9.15 -1.14 9.47
CA VAL A 121 9.53 -1.99 8.34
C VAL A 121 9.52 -1.20 7.04
N LEU A 122 8.48 -0.40 6.83
CA LEU A 122 8.32 0.44 5.64
C LEU A 122 7.71 1.79 6.04
N LEU A 123 8.28 2.85 5.51
CA LEU A 123 7.73 4.21 5.60
C LEU A 123 7.76 4.82 4.20
N GLU A 124 6.61 5.13 3.66
CA GLU A 124 6.48 5.59 2.28
C GLU A 124 5.40 6.64 2.09
N VAL A 125 5.50 7.35 1.00
CA VAL A 125 4.45 8.26 0.52
C VAL A 125 3.33 7.44 -0.10
N SER A 126 2.09 7.71 0.28
CA SER A 126 0.91 7.05 -0.27
C SER A 126 0.68 7.40 -1.74
N PRO A 127 -0.14 6.63 -2.49
CA PRO A 127 -0.42 6.91 -3.91
C PRO A 127 -1.02 8.30 -4.19
N SER A 128 -1.66 8.90 -3.21
CA SER A 128 -2.21 10.26 -3.36
C SER A 128 -1.13 11.35 -3.39
N GLY A 129 0.06 11.05 -2.88
CA GLY A 129 1.13 12.03 -2.70
C GLY A 129 0.97 12.93 -1.48
N CYS A 130 -0.16 12.85 -0.78
CA CYS A 130 -0.49 13.72 0.37
C CYS A 130 -0.55 12.97 1.71
N GLY A 131 -0.37 11.66 1.70
CA GLY A 131 -0.44 10.80 2.88
C GLY A 131 0.79 9.94 3.05
N ILE A 132 0.86 9.26 4.17
CA ILE A 132 1.96 8.38 4.56
C ILE A 132 1.41 7.00 4.90
N HIS A 133 2.04 5.96 4.36
CA HIS A 133 1.89 4.59 4.81
C HIS A 133 3.10 4.18 5.66
N LEU A 134 2.83 3.63 6.83
CA LEU A 134 3.84 3.06 7.70
C LEU A 134 3.47 1.60 7.97
N ILE A 135 4.41 0.68 7.79
CA ILE A 135 4.27 -0.71 8.23
C ILE A 135 5.29 -0.94 9.33
N THR A 136 4.82 -1.42 10.47
CA THR A 136 5.64 -1.76 11.64
C THR A 136 5.40 -3.18 12.07
N ARG A 137 6.35 -3.78 12.83
CA ARG A 137 6.09 -5.05 13.51
C ARG A 137 5.28 -4.80 14.76
N GLY A 138 4.31 -5.65 14.99
CA GLY A 138 3.44 -5.55 16.15
C GLY A 138 2.15 -6.36 15.98
N VAL A 139 1.25 -6.17 16.92
CA VAL A 139 -0.09 -6.78 16.92
C VAL A 139 -1.11 -5.67 17.16
N CYS A 140 -2.08 -5.59 16.26
CA CYS A 140 -3.23 -4.71 16.40
C CYS A 140 -4.49 -5.57 16.37
N LYS A 141 -5.14 -5.77 17.53
CA LYS A 141 -6.37 -6.57 17.65
C LYS A 141 -7.59 -5.75 17.24
N ASP A 142 -7.64 -4.52 17.73
CA ASP A 142 -8.73 -3.58 17.47
C ASP A 142 -8.15 -2.44 16.62
N GLY A 143 -8.58 -2.35 15.36
CA GLY A 143 -8.12 -1.29 14.47
C GLY A 143 -8.52 0.09 14.98
N VAL A 144 -7.80 1.10 14.53
CA VAL A 144 -8.17 2.51 14.72
C VAL A 144 -8.63 3.05 13.39
N ASN A 145 -9.75 3.76 13.39
CA ASN A 145 -10.26 4.43 12.21
C ASN A 145 -10.77 5.82 12.61
N THR A 146 -10.00 6.82 12.25
CA THR A 146 -10.35 8.24 12.38
C THR A 146 -10.26 8.91 11.02
N LYS A 147 -10.67 10.16 10.91
CA LYS A 147 -10.58 10.91 9.65
C LYS A 147 -9.13 11.03 9.13
N ALA A 148 -8.16 11.13 10.04
CA ALA A 148 -6.76 11.41 9.70
C ALA A 148 -5.84 10.19 9.82
N MET A 149 -6.26 9.13 10.54
CA MET A 149 -5.42 7.98 10.83
C MET A 149 -6.23 6.68 10.86
N GLU A 150 -5.73 5.68 10.17
CA GLU A 150 -6.23 4.31 10.22
C GLU A 150 -5.10 3.36 10.63
N VAL A 151 -5.40 2.38 11.48
CA VAL A 151 -4.46 1.35 11.94
C VAL A 151 -5.09 -0.02 11.77
N TYR A 152 -4.39 -0.94 11.11
CA TYR A 152 -4.87 -2.29 10.80
C TYR A 152 -3.82 -3.34 11.07
N GLY A 153 -4.25 -4.48 11.61
CA GLY A 153 -3.41 -5.67 11.76
C GLY A 153 -3.89 -6.86 10.93
N GLN A 154 -5.11 -6.80 10.36
CA GLN A 154 -5.70 -7.89 9.59
C GLN A 154 -6.88 -7.42 8.74
N ASP A 155 -7.29 -8.26 7.78
CA ASP A 155 -8.49 -8.07 6.94
C ASP A 155 -8.51 -6.75 6.15
N ARG A 156 -7.34 -6.20 5.89
CA ARG A 156 -7.13 -4.99 5.10
C ARG A 156 -5.94 -5.15 4.17
N TYR A 157 -5.89 -4.35 3.12
CA TYR A 157 -4.71 -4.23 2.29
C TYR A 157 -4.28 -2.76 2.18
N PHE A 158 -2.97 -2.54 2.09
CA PHE A 158 -2.41 -1.26 1.71
C PHE A 158 -1.97 -1.29 0.27
N THR A 159 -2.25 -0.22 -0.46
CA THR A 159 -1.52 0.08 -1.68
C THR A 159 -0.09 0.42 -1.31
N VAL A 160 0.89 -0.19 -1.96
CA VAL A 160 2.31 -0.01 -1.66
C VAL A 160 3.00 0.62 -2.86
N THR A 161 3.73 1.70 -2.62
CA THR A 161 4.36 2.51 -3.68
C THR A 161 5.86 2.31 -3.80
N GLY A 162 6.54 1.98 -2.70
CA GLY A 162 8.00 2.00 -2.61
C GLY A 162 8.61 3.41 -2.63
N ALA A 163 7.79 4.46 -2.65
CA ALA A 163 8.24 5.85 -2.61
C ALA A 163 8.62 6.23 -1.17
N LYS A 164 9.89 6.07 -0.81
CA LYS A 164 10.40 6.38 0.53
C LYS A 164 10.17 7.85 0.90
N LEU A 165 9.81 8.07 2.16
CA LEU A 165 9.74 9.40 2.75
C LEU A 165 11.13 9.95 3.02
#